data_081243caf26f7814e4e780c531b8c91a
#
_entry.id   081243caf26f7814e4e780c531b8c91a
#
_cell.length_a   1.000
_cell.length_b   1.000
_cell.length_c   1.000
_cell.angle_alpha   90.00
_cell.angle_beta   90.00
_cell.angle_gamma   90.00
#
_symmetry.space_group_name_H-M   'P 1'
#
loop_
_entity.id
_entity.type
_entity.pdbx_description
1 polymer ?
#
loop_
_entity_poly.entity_id
_entity_poly.type
_entity_poly.pdbx_seq_one_letter_code
_entity_poly.pdbx_strand_id
1 'polypeptide(L)'
;MQLANQDLVIKDHAEWFPNTSFGDRGPSLEWIAEQGYYVISVWKPYNHATEKLVSAAPHLFDGMCCLVDVEPMTADELKSRVDTQWAVIRNQRNQMLKDTDWTQVADAPVDNLTWAIYRQELRDITTQANPFNITWPKEGKNV
;
A
#
# COMPACT_ATOMS: atom_id res chain seq x y z
N MET A 1 23.20 -10.68 -4.98
CA MET A 1 22.39 -10.71 -3.72
C MET A 1 23.24 -10.23 -2.57
N GLN A 2 22.76 -9.27 -1.78
CA GLN A 2 23.45 -8.81 -0.58
C GLN A 2 23.16 -9.71 0.63
N LEU A 3 24.19 -9.99 1.42
CA LEU A 3 24.12 -10.79 2.65
C LEU A 3 24.84 -10.03 3.79
N ALA A 4 24.40 -10.29 5.03
CA ALA A 4 25.08 -9.82 6.23
C ALA A 4 25.79 -11.00 6.94
N ASN A 5 26.98 -10.76 7.48
CA ASN A 5 27.65 -11.72 8.37
C ASN A 5 27.13 -11.58 9.81
N GLN A 6 27.73 -12.32 10.77
CA GLN A 6 27.36 -12.27 12.19
C GLN A 6 27.62 -10.90 12.85
N ASP A 7 28.52 -10.11 12.30
CA ASP A 7 28.80 -8.73 12.76
C ASP A 7 27.90 -7.70 12.04
N LEU A 8 26.92 -8.16 11.27
CA LEU A 8 26.01 -7.35 10.46
C LEU A 8 26.68 -6.49 9.38
N VAL A 9 27.90 -6.88 8.95
CA VAL A 9 28.56 -6.29 7.79
C VAL A 9 27.90 -6.80 6.52
N ILE A 10 27.49 -5.88 5.66
CA ILE A 10 26.72 -6.20 4.43
C ILE A 10 27.64 -6.09 3.21
N LYS A 11 27.67 -7.17 2.40
CA LYS A 11 28.33 -7.21 1.10
C LYS A 11 27.56 -8.08 0.12
N ASP A 12 27.95 -8.03 -1.15
CA ASP A 12 27.43 -8.99 -2.13
C ASP A 12 27.94 -10.40 -1.81
N HIS A 13 27.10 -11.41 -2.09
CA HIS A 13 27.46 -12.81 -1.86
C HIS A 13 28.72 -13.23 -2.61
N ALA A 14 28.99 -12.66 -3.79
CA ALA A 14 30.19 -12.93 -4.54
C ALA A 14 31.47 -12.39 -3.88
N GLU A 15 31.36 -11.34 -3.06
CA GLU A 15 32.47 -10.84 -2.26
C GLU A 15 32.75 -11.71 -1.03
N TRP A 16 31.70 -12.28 -0.43
CA TRP A 16 31.84 -13.24 0.67
C TRP A 16 32.37 -14.59 0.22
N PHE A 17 31.99 -15.04 -0.98
CA PHE A 17 32.28 -16.39 -1.51
C PHE A 17 32.88 -16.32 -2.92
N PRO A 18 34.08 -15.71 -3.11
CA PRO A 18 34.63 -15.44 -4.42
C PRO A 18 34.99 -16.69 -5.23
N ASN A 19 35.18 -17.83 -4.55
CA ASN A 19 35.54 -19.10 -5.18
C ASN A 19 34.35 -20.08 -5.27
N THR A 20 33.13 -19.63 -5.01
CA THR A 20 31.93 -20.44 -5.07
C THR A 20 31.05 -20.03 -6.24
N SER A 21 30.76 -20.97 -7.14
CA SER A 21 29.84 -20.74 -8.23
C SER A 21 28.43 -21.13 -7.83
N PHE A 22 27.50 -20.20 -7.95
CA PHE A 22 26.07 -20.43 -7.80
C PHE A 22 25.43 -20.37 -9.17
N GLY A 23 24.36 -21.14 -9.39
CA GLY A 23 23.55 -21.05 -10.62
C GLY A 23 22.88 -19.65 -10.73
N ASP A 24 22.13 -19.44 -11.80
CA ASP A 24 21.46 -18.15 -12.14
C ASP A 24 20.59 -17.58 -11.01
N ARG A 25 20.15 -18.42 -10.07
CA ARG A 25 19.32 -18.03 -8.92
C ARG A 25 20.11 -17.57 -7.69
N GLY A 26 21.45 -17.70 -7.73
CA GLY A 26 22.31 -17.45 -6.56
C GLY A 26 22.21 -18.55 -5.48
N PRO A 27 22.78 -18.31 -4.26
CA PRO A 27 22.71 -19.24 -3.16
C PRO A 27 21.30 -19.44 -2.63
N SER A 28 20.96 -20.65 -2.16
CA SER A 28 19.67 -20.91 -1.49
C SER A 28 19.66 -20.33 -0.08
N LEU A 29 18.46 -20.06 0.45
CA LEU A 29 18.28 -19.54 1.81
C LEU A 29 18.84 -20.50 2.88
N GLU A 30 18.64 -21.79 2.69
CA GLU A 30 19.16 -22.84 3.57
C GLU A 30 20.68 -22.81 3.60
N TRP A 31 21.33 -22.79 2.43
CA TRP A 31 22.77 -22.72 2.33
C TRP A 31 23.35 -21.45 2.99
N ILE A 32 22.70 -20.28 2.78
CA ILE A 32 23.09 -19.00 3.41
C ILE A 32 23.07 -19.14 4.93
N ALA A 33 22.01 -19.72 5.50
CA ALA A 33 21.86 -19.93 6.93
C ALA A 33 22.91 -20.90 7.49
N GLU A 34 23.20 -21.99 6.78
CA GLU A 34 24.25 -22.97 7.14
C GLU A 34 25.64 -22.34 7.19
N GLN A 35 25.91 -21.35 6.32
CA GLN A 35 27.17 -20.60 6.35
C GLN A 35 27.21 -19.52 7.45
N GLY A 36 26.15 -19.35 8.23
CA GLY A 36 26.07 -18.34 9.30
C GLY A 36 25.87 -16.91 8.79
N TYR A 37 25.27 -16.75 7.61
CA TYR A 37 24.93 -15.45 7.03
C TYR A 37 23.43 -15.22 7.08
N TYR A 38 23.04 -13.94 6.92
CA TYR A 38 21.66 -13.49 6.96
C TYR A 38 21.28 -12.83 5.63
N VAL A 39 20.07 -13.09 5.17
CA VAL A 39 19.46 -12.37 4.06
C VAL A 39 19.04 -10.99 4.52
N ILE A 40 19.20 -10.00 3.66
CA ILE A 40 18.81 -8.62 3.94
C ILE A 40 17.30 -8.47 3.75
N SER A 41 16.64 -7.84 4.71
CA SER A 41 15.25 -7.42 4.63
C SER A 41 15.10 -5.91 4.78
N VAL A 42 14.27 -5.32 3.92
CA VAL A 42 13.84 -3.91 4.00
C VAL A 42 12.36 -3.83 4.40
N TRP A 43 11.84 -4.87 5.01
CA TRP A 43 10.45 -4.97 5.41
C TRP A 43 10.32 -5.66 6.78
N LYS A 44 9.38 -5.17 7.59
CA LYS A 44 8.89 -5.77 8.84
C LYS A 44 7.36 -5.71 8.85
N PRO A 45 6.66 -6.63 9.56
CA PRO A 45 5.23 -6.49 9.78
C PRO A 45 4.93 -5.20 10.57
N TYR A 46 3.96 -4.42 10.10
CA TYR A 46 3.54 -3.19 10.74
C TYR A 46 2.06 -2.89 10.45
N ASN A 47 1.44 -2.07 11.28
CA ASN A 47 0.09 -1.60 11.07
C ASN A 47 0.07 -0.43 10.06
N HIS A 48 -0.25 -0.71 8.81
CA HIS A 48 -0.33 0.28 7.74
C HIS A 48 -1.25 1.48 8.03
N ALA A 49 -2.17 1.37 9.00
CA ALA A 49 -3.07 2.47 9.34
C ALA A 49 -2.43 3.52 10.25
N THR A 50 -1.48 3.12 11.12
CA THR A 50 -0.95 3.93 12.21
C THR A 50 0.57 3.95 12.30
N GLU A 51 1.25 3.08 11.54
CA GLU A 51 2.70 2.90 11.59
C GLU A 51 3.32 3.04 10.22
N LYS A 52 4.62 3.29 10.19
CA LYS A 52 5.47 3.38 8.99
C LYS A 52 6.78 2.64 9.18
N LEU A 53 7.38 2.21 8.07
CA LEU A 53 8.75 1.73 8.07
C LEU A 53 9.71 2.91 7.94
N VAL A 54 10.75 2.90 8.77
CA VAL A 54 11.85 3.87 8.73
C VAL A 54 13.18 3.14 8.55
N SER A 55 14.14 3.78 7.90
CA SER A 55 15.48 3.22 7.78
C SER A 55 16.14 3.06 9.16
N ALA A 56 16.75 1.93 9.40
CA ALA A 56 17.42 1.60 10.65
C ALA A 56 18.84 1.04 10.39
N ALA A 57 19.70 1.09 11.40
CA ALA A 57 20.95 0.36 11.36
C ALA A 57 20.70 -1.15 11.24
N PRO A 58 21.61 -1.91 10.59
CA PRO A 58 21.46 -3.34 10.47
C PRO A 58 21.24 -4.02 11.82
N HIS A 59 20.20 -4.84 11.95
CA HIS A 59 19.88 -5.60 13.15
C HIS A 59 19.15 -6.89 12.78
N LEU A 60 19.16 -7.86 13.70
CA LEU A 60 18.50 -9.14 13.46
C LEU A 60 17.01 -9.08 13.82
N PHE A 61 16.19 -9.58 12.92
CA PHE A 61 14.76 -9.77 13.13
C PHE A 61 14.28 -10.98 12.30
N ASP A 62 13.59 -11.92 12.93
CA ASP A 62 13.03 -13.13 12.30
C ASP A 62 14.03 -13.88 11.38
N GLY A 63 15.27 -14.07 11.87
CA GLY A 63 16.32 -14.77 11.13
C GLY A 63 16.91 -14.01 9.93
N MET A 64 16.56 -12.74 9.76
CA MET A 64 17.08 -11.87 8.68
C MET A 64 17.82 -10.66 9.27
N CYS A 65 18.69 -10.06 8.47
CA CYS A 65 19.28 -8.76 8.76
C CYS A 65 18.36 -7.67 8.22
N CYS A 66 17.64 -6.99 9.12
CA CYS A 66 16.73 -5.91 8.77
C CYS A 66 17.42 -4.56 8.73
N LEU A 67 17.07 -3.73 7.74
CA LEU A 67 17.52 -2.35 7.56
C LEU A 67 16.41 -1.34 7.84
N VAL A 68 15.29 -1.79 8.38
CA VAL A 68 14.13 -0.96 8.71
C VAL A 68 13.61 -1.28 10.10
N ASP A 69 13.06 -0.26 10.74
CA ASP A 69 12.26 -0.38 11.95
C ASP A 69 10.84 0.13 11.73
N VAL A 70 9.96 -0.15 12.69
CA VAL A 70 8.57 0.29 12.70
C VAL A 70 8.44 1.44 13.68
N GLU A 71 7.90 2.57 13.20
CA GLU A 71 7.58 3.72 14.04
C GLU A 71 6.12 4.12 13.90
N PRO A 72 5.48 4.63 14.96
CA PRO A 72 4.15 5.21 14.84
C PRO A 72 4.21 6.46 13.94
N MET A 73 3.18 6.66 13.12
CA MET A 73 3.02 7.90 12.36
C MET A 73 2.71 9.05 13.32
N THR A 74 3.24 10.22 13.04
CA THR A 74 2.89 11.45 13.74
C THR A 74 1.44 11.86 13.44
N ALA A 75 0.87 12.75 14.26
CA ALA A 75 -0.48 13.28 14.03
C ALA A 75 -0.61 13.97 12.67
N ASP A 76 0.44 14.69 12.24
CA ASP A 76 0.45 15.38 10.93
C ASP A 76 0.52 14.39 9.77
N GLU A 77 1.29 13.30 9.90
CA GLU A 77 1.35 12.23 8.89
C GLU A 77 0.00 11.51 8.77
N LEU A 78 -0.64 11.20 9.89
CA LEU A 78 -1.97 10.59 9.90
C LEU A 78 -3.00 11.51 9.25
N LYS A 79 -2.97 12.81 9.58
CA LYS A 79 -3.85 13.81 8.97
C LYS A 79 -3.61 13.91 7.46
N SER A 80 -2.35 14.04 7.03
CA SER A 80 -2.00 14.09 5.61
C SER A 80 -2.46 12.87 4.83
N ARG A 81 -2.39 11.69 5.44
CA ARG A 81 -2.88 10.45 4.86
C ARG A 81 -4.40 10.47 4.68
N VAL A 82 -5.14 10.93 5.70
CA VAL A 82 -6.61 11.10 5.62
C VAL A 82 -6.99 12.10 4.53
N ASP A 83 -6.31 13.25 4.47
CA ASP A 83 -6.57 14.30 3.48
C ASP A 83 -6.30 13.80 2.05
N THR A 84 -5.21 13.04 1.87
CA THR A 84 -4.87 12.41 0.59
C THR A 84 -5.94 11.40 0.17
N GLN A 85 -6.40 10.55 1.08
CA GLN A 85 -7.45 9.58 0.79
C GLN A 85 -8.77 10.27 0.43
N TRP A 86 -9.14 11.35 1.12
CA TRP A 86 -10.31 12.15 0.74
C TRP A 86 -10.17 12.77 -0.66
N ALA A 87 -8.97 13.17 -1.07
CA ALA A 87 -8.74 13.66 -2.43
C ALA A 87 -8.99 12.56 -3.48
N VAL A 88 -8.53 11.33 -3.22
CA VAL A 88 -8.79 10.17 -4.08
C VAL A 88 -10.31 9.91 -4.19
N ILE A 89 -11.02 9.88 -3.07
CA ILE A 89 -12.48 9.68 -3.04
C ILE A 89 -13.23 10.76 -3.83
N ARG A 90 -12.83 12.04 -3.66
CA ARG A 90 -13.44 13.15 -4.42
C ARG A 90 -13.20 13.02 -5.91
N ASN A 91 -12.01 12.62 -6.33
CA ASN A 91 -11.70 12.41 -7.75
C ASN A 91 -12.54 11.27 -8.35
N GLN A 92 -12.64 10.14 -7.64
CA GLN A 92 -13.47 9.02 -8.08
C GLN A 92 -14.95 9.42 -8.17
N ARG A 93 -15.50 10.08 -7.14
CA ARG A 93 -16.86 10.63 -7.14
C ARG A 93 -17.10 11.57 -8.33
N ASN A 94 -16.18 12.49 -8.59
CA ASN A 94 -16.32 13.44 -9.68
C ASN A 94 -16.35 12.74 -11.04
N GLN A 95 -15.56 11.68 -11.21
CA GLN A 95 -15.59 10.88 -12.42
C GLN A 95 -16.96 10.18 -12.56
N MET A 96 -17.49 9.54 -11.50
CA MET A 96 -18.80 8.89 -11.52
C MET A 96 -19.94 9.87 -11.80
N LEU A 97 -19.87 11.10 -11.27
CA LEU A 97 -20.83 12.17 -11.59
C LEU A 97 -20.76 12.56 -13.07
N LYS A 98 -19.54 12.72 -13.61
CA LYS A 98 -19.35 13.04 -15.03
C LYS A 98 -19.87 11.94 -15.95
N ASP A 99 -19.58 10.67 -15.63
CA ASP A 99 -20.00 9.51 -16.41
C ASP A 99 -21.53 9.35 -16.45
N THR A 100 -22.23 9.94 -15.48
CA THR A 100 -23.69 9.89 -15.35
C THR A 100 -24.38 11.22 -15.70
N ASP A 101 -23.70 12.25 -16.18
CA ASP A 101 -24.31 13.55 -16.55
C ASP A 101 -25.39 13.39 -17.62
N TRP A 102 -25.20 12.49 -18.57
CA TRP A 102 -26.16 12.20 -19.65
C TRP A 102 -27.53 11.71 -19.14
N THR A 103 -27.58 11.12 -17.93
CA THR A 103 -28.85 10.63 -17.35
C THR A 103 -29.80 11.75 -16.93
N GLN A 104 -29.31 13.00 -16.91
CA GLN A 104 -30.08 14.17 -16.45
C GLN A 104 -30.62 15.03 -17.60
N VAL A 105 -30.38 14.64 -18.85
CA VAL A 105 -30.99 15.33 -20.00
C VAL A 105 -32.46 14.89 -20.17
N ALA A 106 -33.30 15.78 -20.73
CA ALA A 106 -34.75 15.60 -20.76
C ALA A 106 -35.20 14.40 -21.58
N ASP A 107 -34.41 13.99 -22.56
CA ASP A 107 -34.68 12.88 -23.48
C ASP A 107 -33.83 11.62 -23.18
N ALA A 108 -33.20 11.56 -22.01
CA ALA A 108 -32.48 10.38 -21.62
C ALA A 108 -33.40 9.17 -21.49
N PRO A 109 -33.04 7.99 -22.07
CA PRO A 109 -33.87 6.79 -22.05
C PRO A 109 -33.75 6.04 -20.69
N VAL A 110 -33.82 6.77 -19.57
CA VAL A 110 -33.68 6.25 -18.21
C VAL A 110 -34.60 6.97 -17.24
N ASP A 111 -34.86 6.40 -16.06
CA ASP A 111 -35.56 7.08 -14.99
C ASP A 111 -34.69 8.17 -14.37
N ASN A 112 -34.90 9.40 -14.81
CA ASN A 112 -34.13 10.57 -14.35
C ASN A 112 -34.19 10.76 -12.82
N LEU A 113 -35.31 10.38 -12.17
CA LEU A 113 -35.45 10.54 -10.71
C LEU A 113 -34.57 9.57 -9.97
N THR A 114 -34.54 8.31 -10.33
CA THR A 114 -33.66 7.29 -9.74
C THR A 114 -32.18 7.68 -9.90
N TRP A 115 -31.81 8.17 -11.08
CA TRP A 115 -30.44 8.66 -11.31
C TRP A 115 -30.12 9.95 -10.53
N ALA A 116 -31.08 10.82 -10.34
CA ALA A 116 -30.90 12.03 -9.52
C ALA A 116 -30.62 11.68 -8.04
N ILE A 117 -31.31 10.67 -7.50
CA ILE A 117 -31.08 10.15 -6.14
C ILE A 117 -29.64 9.57 -6.04
N TYR A 118 -29.25 8.69 -6.93
CA TYR A 118 -27.89 8.14 -6.99
C TYR A 118 -26.82 9.23 -7.04
N ARG A 119 -27.00 10.23 -7.88
CA ARG A 119 -26.09 11.35 -8.03
C ARG A 119 -26.02 12.23 -6.76
N GLN A 120 -27.14 12.35 -6.03
CA GLN A 120 -27.15 13.03 -4.74
C GLN A 120 -26.35 12.23 -3.69
N GLU A 121 -26.55 10.93 -3.61
CA GLU A 121 -25.77 10.05 -2.74
C GLU A 121 -24.27 10.12 -3.05
N LEU A 122 -23.88 10.23 -4.32
CA LEU A 122 -22.49 10.49 -4.72
C LEU A 122 -21.98 11.84 -4.19
N ARG A 123 -22.77 12.91 -4.26
CA ARG A 123 -22.36 14.22 -3.73
C ARG A 123 -22.14 14.15 -2.22
N ASP A 124 -22.96 13.37 -1.52
CA ASP A 124 -22.91 13.22 -0.07
C ASP A 124 -21.87 12.21 0.42
N ILE A 125 -21.11 11.57 -0.49
CA ILE A 125 -20.12 10.54 -0.15
C ILE A 125 -19.10 11.01 0.90
N THR A 126 -18.75 12.30 0.89
CA THR A 126 -17.77 12.90 1.80
C THR A 126 -18.33 13.24 3.19
N THR A 127 -19.59 12.96 3.45
CA THR A 127 -20.18 13.06 4.81
C THR A 127 -19.87 11.83 5.67
N GLN A 128 -19.39 10.74 5.05
CA GLN A 128 -18.95 9.54 5.77
C GLN A 128 -17.70 9.84 6.59
N ALA A 129 -17.61 9.23 7.77
CA ALA A 129 -16.58 9.58 8.76
C ALA A 129 -15.17 9.07 8.39
N ASN A 130 -15.06 7.99 7.62
CA ASN A 130 -13.80 7.30 7.37
C ASN A 130 -13.53 7.11 5.88
N PRO A 131 -12.53 7.81 5.28
CA PRO A 131 -12.23 7.69 3.86
C PRO A 131 -11.61 6.36 3.45
N PHE A 132 -11.16 5.54 4.40
CA PHE A 132 -10.62 4.20 4.13
C PHE A 132 -11.67 3.11 4.14
N ASN A 133 -12.93 3.45 4.50
CA ASN A 133 -14.05 2.51 4.51
C ASN A 133 -15.31 3.21 3.98
N ILE A 134 -15.30 3.52 2.68
CA ILE A 134 -16.40 4.20 2.00
C ILE A 134 -17.41 3.19 1.48
N THR A 135 -18.69 3.44 1.79
CA THR A 135 -19.81 2.76 1.15
C THR A 135 -20.26 3.57 -0.05
N TRP A 136 -19.98 3.06 -1.25
CA TRP A 136 -20.39 3.69 -2.49
C TRP A 136 -21.87 3.39 -2.77
N PRO A 137 -22.63 4.38 -3.27
CA PRO A 137 -24.00 4.14 -3.71
C PRO A 137 -24.00 3.18 -4.91
N LYS A 138 -25.09 2.44 -5.03
CA LYS A 138 -25.29 1.56 -6.19
C LYS A 138 -25.92 2.36 -7.32
N GLU A 139 -25.41 2.16 -8.53
CA GLU A 139 -26.01 2.76 -9.73
C GLU A 139 -27.50 2.48 -9.79
N GLY A 140 -28.26 3.49 -10.20
CA GLY A 140 -29.70 3.36 -10.42
C GLY A 140 -29.94 2.28 -11.49
N LYS A 141 -30.23 1.06 -11.07
CA LYS A 141 -30.67 0.02 -12.01
C LYS A 141 -32.06 0.37 -12.45
N ASN A 142 -32.27 0.48 -13.76
CA ASN A 142 -33.61 0.43 -14.33
C ASN A 142 -34.27 -0.85 -13.82
N VAL A 143 -35.34 -0.70 -13.01
CA VAL A 143 -36.28 -1.77 -12.67
C VAL A 143 -37.28 -1.89 -13.82
#